data_30c74350906f0d50394badafd338fb55
#
_entry.id   30c74350906f0d50394badafd338fb55
#
_cell.length_a   1.000
_cell.length_b   1.000
_cell.length_c   1.000
_cell.angle_alpha   90.00
_cell.angle_beta   90.00
_cell.angle_gamma   90.00
#
_symmetry.space_group_name_H-M   'P 1'
#
loop_
_entity.id
_entity.type
_entity.pdbx_description
1 polymer ?
#
loop_
_entity_poly.entity_id
_entity_poly.type
_entity_poly.pdbx_seq_one_letter_code
_entity_poly.pdbx_strand_id
1 'polypeptide(L)'
;MGIGVKYKLISGMSVCPDHSIGETTMFPDAYFQTLRSYPNLENVLGDGIYASRWITDLVSKTQLTPYFLPKSNVTFQSKGFSGWYDMLYSLWENPQKWLEQYHMRSISETVNSMIKCRFGATLRRKLESRKATETKLKNVAHDIRRIGYIEILNDIKPKWPRKECS
;
A
#
# COMPACT_ATOMS: atom_id res chain seq x y z
N MET A 1 0.35 2.71 4.52
CA MET A 1 1.48 2.00 3.89
C MET A 1 1.01 1.38 2.59
N GLY A 2 1.67 1.72 1.46
CA GLY A 2 1.47 1.08 0.16
C GLY A 2 2.39 -0.12 0.00
N ILE A 3 1.90 -1.22 -0.58
CA ILE A 3 2.66 -2.47 -0.76
C ILE A 3 2.43 -3.01 -2.15
N GLY A 4 3.52 -3.31 -2.86
CA GLY A 4 3.47 -3.96 -4.16
C GLY A 4 3.07 -5.43 -4.04
N VAL A 5 2.00 -5.82 -4.75
CA VAL A 5 1.41 -7.17 -4.68
C VAL A 5 2.41 -8.25 -5.10
N LYS A 6 3.11 -8.05 -6.22
CA LYS A 6 4.01 -9.04 -6.82
C LYS A 6 5.22 -9.38 -5.94
N TYR A 7 5.89 -8.36 -5.45
CA TYR A 7 7.18 -8.54 -4.75
C TYR A 7 7.08 -8.35 -3.24
N LYS A 8 5.93 -7.90 -2.72
CA LYS A 8 5.71 -7.63 -1.29
C LYS A 8 6.69 -6.57 -0.75
N LEU A 9 7.06 -5.61 -1.59
CA LEU A 9 7.88 -4.45 -1.23
C LEU A 9 7.00 -3.28 -0.84
N ILE A 10 7.48 -2.47 0.09
CA ILE A 10 6.78 -1.28 0.55
C ILE A 10 7.06 -0.15 -0.44
N SER A 11 6.00 0.35 -1.07
CA SER A 11 6.08 1.35 -2.13
C SER A 11 5.89 2.78 -1.64
N GLY A 12 5.14 2.95 -0.58
CA GLY A 12 4.88 4.26 0.03
C GLY A 12 4.50 4.13 1.49
N MET A 13 4.89 5.09 2.30
CA MET A 13 4.63 5.06 3.73
C MET A 13 4.41 6.45 4.29
N SER A 14 3.29 6.61 4.97
CA SER A 14 3.03 7.74 5.83
C SER A 14 2.89 7.26 7.27
N VAL A 15 3.54 7.96 8.19
CA VAL A 15 3.48 7.66 9.62
C VAL A 15 2.92 8.89 10.32
N CYS A 16 1.75 8.74 10.90
CA CYS A 16 1.13 9.80 11.69
C CYS A 16 1.67 9.80 13.12
N PRO A 17 2.18 10.90 13.61
CA PRO A 17 2.58 11.04 15.02
C PRO A 17 1.38 11.24 15.95
N ASP A 18 0.24 11.66 15.42
CA ASP A 18 -0.96 11.95 16.18
C ASP A 18 -2.06 10.92 15.91
N HIS A 19 -2.49 10.22 16.96
CA HIS A 19 -3.55 9.21 16.89
C HIS A 19 -4.94 9.79 16.56
N SER A 20 -5.12 11.11 16.65
CA SER A 20 -6.37 11.80 16.30
C SER A 20 -6.59 11.90 14.79
N ILE A 21 -5.53 11.78 13.99
CA ILE A 21 -5.60 11.87 12.52
C ILE A 21 -6.01 10.51 11.94
N GLY A 22 -7.13 10.49 11.24
CA GLY A 22 -7.62 9.27 10.60
C GLY A 22 -6.71 8.76 9.47
N GLU A 23 -6.67 7.45 9.29
CA GLU A 23 -5.84 6.80 8.25
C GLU A 23 -6.16 7.29 6.83
N THR A 24 -7.41 7.66 6.57
CA THR A 24 -7.84 8.19 5.27
C THR A 24 -7.17 9.51 4.92
N THR A 25 -6.87 10.35 5.90
CA THR A 25 -6.17 11.63 5.71
C THR A 25 -4.71 11.41 5.29
N MET A 26 -4.11 10.29 5.71
CA MET A 26 -2.73 9.93 5.38
C MET A 26 -2.59 9.17 4.05
N PHE A 27 -3.71 8.80 3.44
CA PHE A 27 -3.73 8.04 2.20
C PHE A 27 -3.00 8.75 1.05
N PRO A 28 -3.24 10.05 0.76
CA PRO A 28 -2.59 10.74 -0.35
C PRO A 28 -1.07 10.72 -0.27
N ASP A 29 -0.50 10.92 0.91
CA ASP A 29 0.96 10.94 1.09
C ASP A 29 1.60 9.61 0.70
N ALA A 30 1.08 8.50 1.22
CA ALA A 30 1.58 7.16 0.88
C ALA A 30 1.30 6.82 -0.59
N TYR A 31 0.17 7.25 -1.11
CA TYR A 31 -0.26 7.02 -2.48
C TYR A 31 0.66 7.74 -3.49
N PHE A 32 0.90 9.03 -3.32
CA PHE A 32 1.78 9.78 -4.22
C PHE A 32 3.25 9.34 -4.12
N GLN A 33 3.72 8.89 -2.96
CA GLN A 33 5.03 8.24 -2.86
C GLN A 33 5.08 6.97 -3.71
N THR A 34 4.02 6.15 -3.66
CA THR A 34 3.92 4.92 -4.46
C THR A 34 3.94 5.23 -5.96
N LEU A 35 3.18 6.22 -6.42
CA LEU A 35 3.15 6.63 -7.82
C LEU A 35 4.52 7.09 -8.35
N ARG A 36 5.28 7.83 -7.53
CA ARG A 36 6.64 8.25 -7.90
C ARG A 36 7.61 7.08 -8.04
N SER A 37 7.45 6.06 -7.21
CA SER A 37 8.34 4.90 -7.18
C SER A 37 7.98 3.86 -8.26
N TYR A 38 6.71 3.77 -8.64
CA TYR A 38 6.18 2.75 -9.54
C TYR A 38 5.22 3.38 -10.56
N PRO A 39 5.74 3.88 -11.69
CA PRO A 39 4.90 4.54 -12.71
C PRO A 39 3.96 3.58 -13.47
N ASN A 40 4.24 2.27 -13.45
CA ASN A 40 3.45 1.26 -14.19
C ASN A 40 2.44 0.56 -13.28
N LEU A 41 1.80 1.29 -12.37
CA LEU A 41 0.68 0.78 -11.59
C LEU A 41 -0.58 0.71 -12.45
N GLU A 42 -1.43 -0.26 -12.19
CA GLU A 42 -2.74 -0.42 -12.85
C GLU A 42 -3.87 -0.34 -11.83
N ASN A 43 -3.68 -0.97 -10.69
CA ASN A 43 -4.72 -1.17 -9.68
C ASN A 43 -4.28 -0.68 -8.30
N VAL A 44 -5.24 -0.15 -7.55
CA VAL A 44 -5.06 0.24 -6.15
C VAL A 44 -6.10 -0.49 -5.31
N LEU A 45 -5.61 -1.31 -4.38
CA LEU A 45 -6.44 -2.11 -3.50
C LEU A 45 -6.35 -1.59 -2.08
N GLY A 46 -7.46 -1.52 -1.40
CA GLY A 46 -7.49 -1.02 -0.02
C GLY A 46 -8.68 -1.55 0.77
N ASP A 47 -8.60 -1.38 2.08
CA ASP A 47 -9.71 -1.76 2.95
C ASP A 47 -10.92 -0.85 2.76
N GLY A 48 -12.08 -1.28 3.21
CA GLY A 48 -13.35 -0.54 3.11
C GLY A 48 -13.33 0.85 3.77
N ILE A 49 -12.35 1.12 4.65
CA ILE A 49 -12.13 2.46 5.20
C ILE A 49 -11.78 3.50 4.12
N TYR A 50 -11.12 3.04 3.03
CA TYR A 50 -10.75 3.88 1.90
C TYR A 50 -11.87 4.02 0.86
N ALA A 51 -12.97 3.29 1.00
CA ALA A 51 -14.13 3.37 0.13
C ALA A 51 -14.91 4.68 0.38
N SER A 52 -14.33 5.77 -0.06
CA SER A 52 -14.93 7.11 -0.01
C SER A 52 -14.87 7.76 -1.39
N ARG A 53 -15.85 8.62 -1.67
CA ARG A 53 -15.96 9.26 -2.99
C ARG A 53 -14.69 9.98 -3.41
N TRP A 54 -14.10 10.76 -2.49
CA TRP A 54 -12.92 11.56 -2.81
C TRP A 54 -11.65 10.73 -3.01
N ILE A 55 -11.44 9.64 -2.23
CA ILE A 55 -10.27 8.76 -2.39
C ILE A 55 -10.39 7.98 -3.70
N THR A 56 -11.59 7.44 -3.96
CA THR A 56 -11.85 6.69 -5.19
C THR A 56 -11.64 7.55 -6.43
N ASP A 57 -12.15 8.77 -6.41
CA ASP A 57 -11.98 9.73 -7.49
C ASP A 57 -10.53 10.20 -7.66
N LEU A 58 -9.80 10.38 -6.55
CA LEU A 58 -8.37 10.67 -6.56
C LEU A 58 -7.58 9.59 -7.30
N VAL A 59 -7.88 8.32 -7.03
CA VAL A 59 -7.23 7.18 -7.70
C VAL A 59 -7.62 7.11 -9.17
N SER A 60 -8.90 7.26 -9.49
CA SER A 60 -9.39 7.22 -10.88
C SER A 60 -8.81 8.34 -11.74
N LYS A 61 -8.64 9.55 -11.18
CA LYS A 61 -8.01 10.69 -11.89
C LYS A 61 -6.55 10.46 -12.27
N THR A 62 -5.87 9.53 -11.62
CA THR A 62 -4.52 9.10 -12.00
C THR A 62 -4.50 7.93 -12.98
N GLN A 63 -5.65 7.61 -13.59
CA GLN A 63 -5.83 6.51 -14.55
C GLN A 63 -5.60 5.12 -13.95
N LEU A 64 -5.76 4.97 -12.64
CA LEU A 64 -5.68 3.70 -11.94
C LEU A 64 -7.07 3.22 -11.54
N THR A 65 -7.23 1.90 -11.46
CA THR A 65 -8.49 1.29 -11.05
C THR A 65 -8.52 1.07 -9.53
N PRO A 66 -9.44 1.72 -8.80
CA PRO A 66 -9.60 1.53 -7.37
C PRO A 66 -10.43 0.27 -7.05
N TYR A 67 -9.96 -0.53 -6.10
CA TYR A 67 -10.67 -1.69 -5.55
C TYR A 67 -10.82 -1.50 -4.03
N PHE A 68 -11.84 -0.74 -3.63
CA PHE A 68 -12.18 -0.49 -2.23
C PHE A 68 -13.57 -1.03 -1.95
N LEU A 69 -13.70 -2.04 -1.09
CA LEU A 69 -14.99 -2.66 -0.83
C LEU A 69 -15.93 -1.67 -0.13
N PRO A 70 -17.03 -1.24 -0.79
CA PRO A 70 -17.95 -0.30 -0.20
C PRO A 70 -18.80 -0.94 0.90
N LYS A 71 -19.34 -0.13 1.80
CA LYS A 71 -20.32 -0.59 2.79
C LYS A 71 -21.63 -0.97 2.10
N SER A 72 -22.42 -1.81 2.74
CA SER A 72 -23.69 -2.32 2.20
C SER A 72 -24.76 -1.24 1.91
N ASN A 73 -24.65 -0.09 2.57
CA ASN A 73 -25.62 1.01 2.46
C ASN A 73 -25.19 2.13 1.49
N VAL A 74 -24.24 1.88 0.60
CA VAL A 74 -23.77 2.89 -0.35
C VAL A 74 -24.74 3.06 -1.52
N THR A 75 -24.69 4.23 -2.13
CA THR A 75 -25.49 4.57 -3.30
C THR A 75 -24.60 4.90 -4.49
N PHE A 76 -25.11 4.70 -5.71
CA PHE A 76 -24.44 5.06 -6.96
C PHE A 76 -24.30 6.57 -7.18
N GLN A 77 -24.89 7.41 -6.32
CA GLN A 77 -24.78 8.85 -6.43
C GLN A 77 -23.32 9.29 -6.32
N SER A 78 -22.76 9.77 -7.42
CA SER A 78 -21.36 10.20 -7.50
C SER A 78 -21.09 11.51 -6.76
N LYS A 79 -22.09 12.40 -6.66
CA LYS A 79 -21.94 13.76 -6.08
C LYS A 79 -20.73 14.54 -6.63
N GLY A 80 -20.49 14.43 -7.93
CA GLY A 80 -19.36 15.06 -8.63
C GLY A 80 -18.05 14.25 -8.67
N PHE A 81 -18.04 13.04 -8.09
CA PHE A 81 -16.88 12.15 -8.09
C PHE A 81 -17.13 10.96 -9.03
N SER A 82 -16.75 11.10 -10.31
CA SER A 82 -17.02 10.08 -11.34
C SER A 82 -16.40 8.73 -11.01
N GLY A 83 -15.17 8.70 -10.49
CA GLY A 83 -14.49 7.46 -10.11
C GLY A 83 -15.24 6.60 -9.08
N TRP A 84 -16.10 7.23 -8.26
CA TRP A 84 -16.96 6.49 -7.35
C TRP A 84 -18.01 5.66 -8.09
N TYR A 85 -18.65 6.26 -9.08
CA TYR A 85 -19.63 5.57 -9.90
C TYR A 85 -18.98 4.43 -10.69
N ASP A 86 -17.85 4.69 -11.32
CA ASP A 86 -17.13 3.71 -12.14
C ASP A 86 -16.71 2.48 -11.32
N MET A 87 -16.20 2.69 -10.09
CA MET A 87 -15.85 1.60 -9.18
C MET A 87 -17.08 0.76 -8.78
N LEU A 88 -18.19 1.40 -8.41
CA LEU A 88 -19.42 0.68 -8.04
C LEU A 88 -20.02 -0.05 -9.23
N TYR A 89 -19.99 0.56 -10.42
CA TYR A 89 -20.47 -0.05 -11.64
C TYR A 89 -19.67 -1.30 -12.01
N SER A 90 -18.33 -1.24 -11.93
CA SER A 90 -17.47 -2.40 -12.19
C SER A 90 -17.69 -3.54 -11.20
N LEU A 91 -17.96 -3.23 -9.93
CA LEU A 91 -18.34 -4.22 -8.92
C LEU A 91 -19.69 -4.86 -9.23
N TRP A 92 -20.67 -4.07 -9.68
CA TRP A 92 -22.01 -4.55 -10.01
C TRP A 92 -22.02 -5.39 -11.28
N GLU A 93 -21.27 -4.99 -12.33
CA GLU A 93 -21.20 -5.66 -13.62
C GLU A 93 -20.56 -7.05 -13.52
N ASN A 94 -19.46 -7.18 -12.81
CA ASN A 94 -18.76 -8.46 -12.63
C ASN A 94 -18.21 -8.63 -11.21
N PRO A 95 -19.06 -8.96 -10.24
CA PRO A 95 -18.67 -9.04 -8.84
C PRO A 95 -17.59 -10.09 -8.55
N GLN A 96 -17.61 -11.22 -9.26
CA GLN A 96 -16.63 -12.29 -9.04
C GLN A 96 -15.22 -11.84 -9.41
N LYS A 97 -15.04 -11.35 -10.63
CA LYS A 97 -13.74 -10.85 -11.12
C LYS A 97 -13.24 -9.68 -10.28
N TRP A 98 -14.16 -8.78 -9.88
CA TRP A 98 -13.84 -7.65 -9.03
C TRP A 98 -13.34 -8.11 -7.65
N LEU A 99 -14.00 -9.07 -7.02
CA LEU A 99 -13.62 -9.62 -5.73
C LEU A 99 -12.29 -10.40 -5.79
N GLU A 100 -11.99 -11.09 -6.86
CA GLU A 100 -10.69 -11.74 -7.07
C GLU A 100 -9.55 -10.71 -6.98
N GLN A 101 -9.71 -9.55 -7.65
CA GLN A 101 -8.74 -8.46 -7.55
C GLN A 101 -8.69 -7.89 -6.13
N TYR A 102 -9.84 -7.61 -5.54
CA TYR A 102 -9.92 -7.06 -4.18
C TYR A 102 -9.25 -7.95 -3.13
N HIS A 103 -9.39 -9.27 -3.23
CA HIS A 103 -8.82 -10.21 -2.26
C HIS A 103 -7.29 -10.19 -2.22
N MET A 104 -6.62 -9.72 -3.27
CA MET A 104 -5.17 -9.53 -3.24
C MET A 104 -4.71 -8.50 -2.21
N ARG A 105 -5.60 -7.66 -1.65
CA ARG A 105 -5.29 -6.76 -0.53
C ARG A 105 -4.73 -7.49 0.70
N SER A 106 -5.08 -8.76 0.91
CA SER A 106 -4.59 -9.58 2.03
C SER A 106 -3.06 -9.71 2.07
N ILE A 107 -2.38 -9.38 0.96
CA ILE A 107 -0.93 -9.31 0.92
C ILE A 107 -0.39 -8.24 1.87
N SER A 108 -1.13 -7.16 2.09
CA SER A 108 -0.74 -6.13 3.07
C SER A 108 -0.71 -6.67 4.49
N GLU A 109 -1.66 -7.52 4.85
CA GLU A 109 -1.71 -8.21 6.15
C GLU A 109 -0.54 -9.18 6.29
N THR A 110 -0.22 -9.89 5.23
CA THR A 110 0.95 -10.79 5.17
C THR A 110 2.24 -10.03 5.42
N VAL A 111 2.47 -8.90 4.75
CA VAL A 111 3.68 -8.08 4.95
C VAL A 111 3.74 -7.50 6.36
N ASN A 112 2.63 -7.00 6.89
CA ASN A 112 2.55 -6.53 8.27
C ASN A 112 2.89 -7.65 9.27
N SER A 113 2.40 -8.86 9.05
CA SER A 113 2.73 -10.03 9.86
C SER A 113 4.22 -10.37 9.78
N MET A 114 4.81 -10.36 8.57
CA MET A 114 6.24 -10.58 8.38
C MET A 114 7.11 -9.58 9.15
N ILE A 115 6.74 -8.30 9.12
CA ILE A 115 7.44 -7.24 9.84
C ILE A 115 7.33 -7.45 11.36
N LYS A 116 6.11 -7.70 11.85
CA LYS A 116 5.86 -7.94 13.28
C LYS A 116 6.59 -9.16 13.81
N CYS A 117 6.54 -10.28 13.11
CA CYS A 117 7.19 -11.52 13.51
C CYS A 117 8.72 -11.35 13.57
N ARG A 118 9.30 -10.57 12.68
CA ARG A 118 10.75 -10.45 12.57
C ARG A 118 11.36 -9.34 13.41
N PHE A 119 10.74 -8.17 13.40
CA PHE A 119 11.26 -6.97 14.04
C PHE A 119 10.52 -6.61 15.34
N GLY A 120 9.57 -7.44 15.74
CA GLY A 120 8.73 -7.23 16.91
C GLY A 120 7.51 -6.36 16.64
N ALA A 121 6.39 -6.71 17.28
CA ALA A 121 5.11 -6.02 17.12
C ALA A 121 5.08 -4.65 17.83
N THR A 122 5.91 -4.46 18.85
CA THR A 122 5.94 -3.24 19.65
C THR A 122 7.06 -2.30 19.24
N LEU A 123 6.83 -1.01 19.41
CA LEU A 123 7.85 0.02 19.24
C LEU A 123 8.56 0.24 20.59
N ARG A 124 9.87 0.24 20.59
CA ARG A 124 10.68 0.36 21.80
C ARG A 124 10.93 1.81 22.22
N ARG A 125 10.79 2.76 21.31
CA ARG A 125 11.05 4.17 21.56
C ARG A 125 9.85 4.86 22.21
N LYS A 126 10.11 5.80 23.14
CA LYS A 126 9.08 6.53 23.87
C LYS A 126 8.61 7.79 23.11
N LEU A 127 9.53 8.54 22.49
CA LEU A 127 9.22 9.76 21.76
C LEU A 127 8.55 9.45 20.41
N GLU A 128 7.49 10.16 20.06
CA GLU A 128 6.71 9.93 18.83
C GLU A 128 7.56 10.04 17.55
N SER A 129 8.44 11.05 17.48
CA SER A 129 9.37 11.18 16.36
C SER A 129 10.29 9.98 16.19
N ARG A 130 10.75 9.41 17.31
CA ARG A 130 11.60 8.21 17.31
C ARG A 130 10.80 6.93 17.00
N LYS A 131 9.53 6.85 17.42
CA LYS A 131 8.63 5.76 17.03
C LYS A 131 8.42 5.76 15.51
N ALA A 132 8.18 6.94 14.92
CA ALA A 132 8.06 7.09 13.47
C ALA A 132 9.34 6.62 12.74
N THR A 133 10.51 7.00 13.24
CA THR A 133 11.79 6.57 12.69
C THR A 133 11.99 5.05 12.83
N GLU A 134 11.66 4.47 13.98
CA GLU A 134 11.74 3.03 14.21
C GLU A 134 10.84 2.25 13.25
N THR A 135 9.62 2.73 13.04
CA THR A 135 8.68 2.14 12.07
C THR A 135 9.26 2.18 10.65
N LYS A 136 9.80 3.33 10.23
CA LYS A 136 10.43 3.48 8.91
C LYS A 136 11.61 2.52 8.75
N LEU A 137 12.47 2.40 9.76
CA LEU A 137 13.63 1.50 9.72
C LEU A 137 13.22 0.03 9.64
N LYS A 138 12.18 -0.41 10.36
CA LYS A 138 11.65 -1.79 10.26
C LYS A 138 11.18 -2.09 8.85
N ASN A 139 10.54 -1.13 8.19
CA ASN A 139 10.03 -1.28 6.83
C ASN A 139 11.18 -1.33 5.80
N VAL A 140 12.18 -0.45 5.94
CA VAL A 140 13.38 -0.48 5.07
C VAL A 140 14.15 -1.80 5.25
N ALA A 141 14.31 -2.28 6.49
CA ALA A 141 14.96 -3.56 6.76
C ALA A 141 14.19 -4.75 6.16
N HIS A 142 12.84 -4.68 6.16
CA HIS A 142 12.00 -5.65 5.44
C HIS A 142 12.30 -5.64 3.95
N ASP A 143 12.32 -4.47 3.31
CA ASP A 143 12.51 -4.34 1.88
C ASP A 143 13.91 -4.79 1.43
N ILE A 144 14.98 -4.38 2.13
CA ILE A 144 16.35 -4.84 1.86
C ILE A 144 16.41 -6.37 1.85
N ARG A 145 15.84 -6.99 2.86
CA ARG A 145 15.79 -8.44 2.95
C ARG A 145 14.94 -9.06 1.83
N ARG A 146 13.82 -8.45 1.50
CA ARG A 146 12.95 -8.94 0.44
C ARG A 146 13.62 -8.87 -0.92
N ILE A 147 14.35 -7.79 -1.19
CA ILE A 147 15.16 -7.64 -2.41
C ILE A 147 16.20 -8.74 -2.49
N GLY A 148 16.99 -8.98 -1.43
CA GLY A 148 17.98 -10.05 -1.43
C GLY A 148 17.36 -11.44 -1.68
N TYR A 149 16.16 -11.69 -1.15
CA TYR A 149 15.44 -12.94 -1.44
C TYR A 149 15.00 -13.03 -2.92
N ILE A 150 14.53 -11.93 -3.50
CA ILE A 150 14.12 -11.87 -4.91
C ILE A 150 15.33 -12.05 -5.84
N GLU A 151 16.47 -11.46 -5.51
CA GLU A 151 17.72 -11.63 -6.26
C GLU A 151 18.16 -13.09 -6.31
N ILE A 152 18.12 -13.77 -5.16
CA ILE A 152 18.44 -15.20 -5.07
C ILE A 152 17.48 -16.05 -5.91
N LEU A 153 16.15 -15.79 -5.79
CA LEU A 153 15.13 -16.56 -6.52
C LEU A 153 15.23 -16.41 -8.04
N ASN A 154 15.67 -15.26 -8.52
CA ASN A 154 15.78 -14.98 -9.96
C ASN A 154 17.22 -15.14 -10.49
N ASP A 155 18.12 -15.71 -9.70
CA ASP A 155 19.55 -15.88 -10.03
C ASP A 155 20.23 -14.57 -10.48
N ILE A 156 19.77 -13.45 -9.93
CA ILE A 156 20.32 -12.12 -10.21
C ILE A 156 21.57 -11.95 -9.34
N LYS A 157 22.73 -11.91 -9.95
CA LYS A 157 23.98 -11.61 -9.22
C LYS A 157 24.02 -10.12 -8.89
N PRO A 158 24.03 -9.73 -7.60
CA PRO A 158 24.11 -8.32 -7.23
C PRO A 158 25.43 -7.73 -7.72
N LYS A 159 25.36 -6.63 -8.46
CA LYS A 159 26.52 -5.83 -8.88
C LYS A 159 26.99 -4.93 -7.73
N TRP A 160 27.46 -5.52 -6.64
CA TRP A 160 28.11 -4.73 -5.59
C TRP A 160 29.49 -4.29 -6.06
N PRO A 161 29.85 -3.02 -5.94
CA PRO A 161 31.22 -2.60 -6.19
C PRO A 161 32.11 -3.32 -5.16
N ARG A 162 32.92 -4.29 -5.61
CA ARG A 162 33.97 -4.85 -4.76
C ARG A 162 34.92 -3.71 -4.46
N LYS A 163 35.00 -3.25 -3.21
CA LYS A 163 36.17 -2.49 -2.77
C LYS A 163 37.35 -3.45 -2.86
N GLU A 164 38.17 -3.24 -3.85
CA GLU A 164 39.50 -3.83 -3.82
C GLU A 164 40.21 -3.26 -2.60
N CYS A 165 40.40 -4.09 -1.59
CA CYS A 165 41.24 -3.75 -0.46
C CYS A 165 42.67 -3.73 -0.98
N SER A 166 43.17 -2.54 -1.25
CA SER A 166 44.59 -2.27 -1.47
C SER A 166 45.32 -2.22 -0.14
#